data_3032b46726c3f252fde43811d2fa7d79
#
_entry.id   3032b46726c3f252fde43811d2fa7d79
#
_cell.length_a   1.000
_cell.length_b   1.000
_cell.length_c   1.000
_cell.angle_alpha   90.00
_cell.angle_beta   90.00
_cell.angle_gamma   90.00
#
_symmetry.space_group_name_H-M   'P 1'
#
loop_
_entity.id
_entity.type
_entity.pdbx_description
1 polymer ?
#
loop_
_entity_poly.entity_id
_entity_poly.type
_entity_poly.pdbx_seq_one_letter_code
_entity_poly.pdbx_strand_id
1 'polypeptide(L)'
;YSPRAKVIASQACGRLLICRIQNVDNHRSTPLWMKNRLLHSGIASHSFLVDVSNYVMLELGQPIHIYDAKQIKNTLHARYAKDKEIITCLNDKTIALEKDTLVIADDNGPISVAGIIGSQSTAVNEDSYDIVIESAYFAPKAIIGKAKRYGLNTEASYRFERGVDYAQQKEAIQRACQLILEYAGGEIVTTSAVSYTHL
;
A
#
# COMPACT_ATOMS: atom_id res chain seq x y z
N TYR A 1 1.66 1.67 -20.52
CA TYR A 1 1.62 2.67 -19.42
C TYR A 1 2.52 2.21 -18.27
N SER A 2 3.36 3.11 -17.77
CA SER A 2 4.23 2.85 -16.62
C SER A 2 3.91 3.86 -15.52
N PRO A 3 3.30 3.44 -14.40
CA PRO A 3 3.02 4.34 -13.29
C PRO A 3 4.33 4.92 -12.73
N ARG A 4 4.28 6.19 -12.34
CA ARG A 4 5.39 6.88 -11.69
C ARG A 4 5.00 7.26 -10.28
N ALA A 5 5.96 7.24 -9.37
CA ALA A 5 5.79 7.80 -8.04
C ALA A 5 6.13 9.29 -8.05
N LYS A 6 5.37 10.09 -7.30
CA LYS A 6 5.65 11.50 -7.02
C LYS A 6 5.33 11.80 -5.57
N VAL A 7 6.16 12.56 -4.91
CA VAL A 7 5.90 13.03 -3.56
C VAL A 7 5.73 14.55 -3.61
N ILE A 8 4.57 15.03 -3.18
CA ILE A 8 4.24 16.46 -3.05
C ILE A 8 4.40 16.90 -1.59
N ALA A 9 3.95 16.06 -0.65
CA ALA A 9 4.07 16.31 0.78
C ALA A 9 5.36 15.67 1.33
N SER A 10 6.53 16.19 0.96
CA SER A 10 7.84 15.57 1.28
C SER A 10 8.14 15.47 2.78
N GLN A 11 7.61 16.39 3.60
CA GLN A 11 7.76 16.31 5.07
C GLN A 11 6.89 15.23 5.72
N ALA A 12 5.84 14.78 5.03
CA ALA A 12 4.94 13.72 5.51
C ALA A 12 5.27 12.36 4.90
N CYS A 13 5.75 12.33 3.66
CA CYS A 13 6.20 11.14 2.95
C CYS A 13 7.65 11.33 2.52
N GLY A 14 8.59 10.78 3.27
CA GLY A 14 10.02 10.90 2.99
C GLY A 14 10.50 9.96 1.89
N ARG A 15 9.77 8.87 1.64
CA ARG A 15 10.11 7.87 0.62
C ARG A 15 8.85 7.23 0.07
N LEU A 16 8.77 7.11 -1.25
CA LEU A 16 7.70 6.38 -1.95
C LEU A 16 8.32 5.53 -3.05
N LEU A 17 8.20 4.22 -2.92
CA LEU A 17 8.64 3.24 -3.90
C LEU A 17 7.43 2.52 -4.47
N ILE A 18 7.44 2.29 -5.77
CA ILE A 18 6.46 1.45 -6.45
C ILE A 18 7.15 0.45 -7.37
N CYS A 19 6.54 -0.71 -7.51
CA CYS A 19 6.93 -1.75 -8.45
C CYS A 19 5.69 -2.28 -9.16
N ARG A 20 5.70 -2.33 -10.50
CA ARG A 20 4.63 -2.90 -11.29
C ARG A 20 5.02 -4.29 -11.76
N ILE A 21 4.11 -5.24 -11.57
CA ILE A 21 4.23 -6.63 -12.05
C ILE A 21 3.03 -6.93 -12.94
N GLN A 22 3.28 -7.48 -14.12
CA GLN A 22 2.25 -7.94 -15.05
C GLN A 22 2.18 -9.47 -15.10
N ASN A 23 1.07 -9.99 -15.64
CA ASN A 23 0.83 -11.41 -15.83
C ASN A 23 0.88 -12.23 -14.52
N VAL A 24 0.42 -11.65 -13.43
CA VAL A 24 0.28 -12.33 -12.13
C VAL A 24 -0.96 -13.22 -12.15
N ASP A 25 -0.84 -14.47 -11.73
CA ASP A 25 -1.98 -15.37 -11.53
C ASP A 25 -2.54 -15.25 -10.10
N ASN A 26 -3.47 -14.32 -9.89
CA ASN A 26 -4.08 -14.08 -8.57
C ASN A 26 -5.13 -15.14 -8.17
N HIS A 27 -5.41 -16.16 -9.01
CA HIS A 27 -6.18 -17.33 -8.63
C HIS A 27 -5.37 -18.34 -7.81
N ARG A 28 -4.05 -18.15 -7.69
CA ARG A 28 -3.18 -19.02 -6.87
C ARG A 28 -3.56 -18.97 -5.41
N SER A 29 -3.64 -20.14 -4.82
CA SER A 29 -3.83 -20.25 -3.37
C SER A 29 -2.57 -19.82 -2.63
N THR A 30 -2.74 -19.08 -1.55
CA THR A 30 -1.65 -18.76 -0.63
C THR A 30 -1.00 -20.05 -0.10
N PRO A 31 0.35 -20.17 -0.12
CA PRO A 31 1.04 -21.33 0.43
C PRO A 31 0.68 -21.60 1.88
N LEU A 32 0.54 -22.89 2.24
CA LEU A 32 0.10 -23.28 3.59
C LEU A 32 1.00 -22.71 4.69
N TRP A 33 2.30 -22.66 4.48
CA TRP A 33 3.23 -22.10 5.45
C TRP A 33 2.96 -20.62 5.74
N MET A 34 2.59 -19.84 4.71
CA MET A 34 2.25 -18.42 4.84
C MET A 34 0.90 -18.26 5.55
N LYS A 35 -0.11 -19.04 5.16
CA LYS A 35 -1.44 -19.06 5.85
C LYS A 35 -1.28 -19.35 7.34
N ASN A 36 -0.47 -20.34 7.70
CA ASN A 36 -0.24 -20.70 9.10
C ASN A 36 0.42 -19.56 9.87
N ARG A 37 1.42 -18.88 9.29
CA ARG A 37 2.07 -17.75 9.94
C ARG A 37 1.14 -16.57 10.15
N LEU A 38 0.31 -16.25 9.15
CA LEU A 38 -0.73 -15.22 9.27
C LEU A 38 -1.70 -15.56 10.39
N LEU A 39 -2.23 -16.79 10.39
CA LEU A 39 -3.20 -17.27 11.38
C LEU A 39 -2.63 -17.21 12.81
N HIS A 40 -1.39 -17.68 13.01
CA HIS A 40 -0.73 -17.62 14.34
C HIS A 40 -0.45 -16.18 14.78
N SER A 41 -0.42 -15.22 13.86
CA SER A 41 -0.29 -13.79 14.15
C SER A 41 -1.65 -13.08 14.29
N GLY A 42 -2.75 -13.81 14.26
CA GLY A 42 -4.11 -13.27 14.37
C GLY A 42 -4.64 -12.57 13.11
N ILE A 43 -4.01 -12.82 11.95
CA ILE A 43 -4.43 -12.25 10.66
C ILE A 43 -5.11 -13.33 9.83
N ALA A 44 -6.36 -13.08 9.42
CA ALA A 44 -7.07 -13.97 8.52
C ALA A 44 -6.44 -13.97 7.12
N SER A 45 -6.36 -15.15 6.50
CA SER A 45 -5.98 -15.28 5.10
C SER A 45 -7.17 -14.88 4.20
N HIS A 46 -6.88 -14.10 3.16
CA HIS A 46 -7.85 -13.64 2.17
C HIS A 46 -7.51 -14.17 0.78
N SER A 47 -6.95 -13.32 -0.08
CA SER A 47 -6.42 -13.70 -1.38
C SER A 47 -4.89 -13.71 -1.33
N PHE A 48 -4.25 -14.38 -2.29
CA PHE A 48 -2.79 -14.49 -2.32
C PHE A 48 -2.06 -13.14 -2.23
N LEU A 49 -2.48 -12.14 -3.02
CA LEU A 49 -1.83 -10.82 -3.01
C LEU A 49 -2.02 -10.08 -1.68
N VAL A 50 -3.21 -10.17 -1.09
CA VAL A 50 -3.48 -9.59 0.24
C VAL A 50 -2.64 -10.29 1.31
N ASP A 51 -2.54 -11.60 1.24
CA ASP A 51 -1.75 -12.41 2.18
C ASP A 51 -0.27 -12.10 2.07
N VAL A 52 0.26 -11.91 0.86
CA VAL A 52 1.65 -11.46 0.65
C VAL A 52 1.89 -10.10 1.30
N SER A 53 0.98 -9.14 1.14
CA SER A 53 1.14 -7.81 1.75
C SER A 53 1.16 -7.89 3.28
N ASN A 54 0.25 -8.66 3.87
CA ASN A 54 0.19 -8.90 5.31
C ASN A 54 1.42 -9.66 5.83
N TYR A 55 1.87 -10.67 5.07
CA TYR A 55 3.06 -11.43 5.44
C TYR A 55 4.33 -10.58 5.45
N VAL A 56 4.57 -9.78 4.41
CA VAL A 56 5.73 -8.86 4.35
C VAL A 56 5.69 -7.86 5.50
N MET A 57 4.51 -7.31 5.82
CA MET A 57 4.34 -6.42 6.97
C MET A 57 4.72 -7.12 8.29
N LEU A 58 4.35 -8.38 8.49
CA LEU A 58 4.72 -9.15 9.69
C LEU A 58 6.22 -9.49 9.73
N GLU A 59 6.77 -9.92 8.59
CA GLU A 59 8.17 -10.35 8.49
C GLU A 59 9.15 -9.19 8.70
N LEU A 60 8.88 -8.03 8.11
CA LEU A 60 9.80 -6.90 8.03
C LEU A 60 9.36 -5.66 8.83
N GLY A 61 8.15 -5.67 9.40
CA GLY A 61 7.59 -4.50 10.09
C GLY A 61 7.23 -3.34 9.17
N GLN A 62 7.32 -3.53 7.85
CA GLN A 62 7.03 -2.54 6.82
C GLN A 62 5.70 -2.86 6.12
N PRO A 63 4.62 -2.10 6.39
CA PRO A 63 3.40 -2.25 5.62
C PRO A 63 3.62 -1.87 4.16
N ILE A 64 3.06 -2.67 3.26
CA ILE A 64 3.00 -2.41 1.83
C ILE A 64 1.54 -2.42 1.37
N HIS A 65 1.27 -1.82 0.22
CA HIS A 65 -0.05 -1.89 -0.41
C HIS A 65 0.06 -2.40 -1.84
N ILE A 66 -0.96 -3.14 -2.29
CA ILE A 66 -1.01 -3.69 -3.65
C ILE A 66 -2.30 -3.19 -4.30
N TYR A 67 -2.15 -2.51 -5.42
CA TYR A 67 -3.24 -1.96 -6.23
C TYR A 67 -3.44 -2.78 -7.51
N ASP A 68 -4.67 -2.81 -8.03
CA ASP A 68 -4.94 -3.19 -9.41
C ASP A 68 -4.44 -2.08 -10.33
N ALA A 69 -3.42 -2.36 -11.15
CA ALA A 69 -2.79 -1.37 -12.02
C ALA A 69 -3.74 -0.79 -13.06
N LYS A 70 -4.77 -1.53 -13.48
CA LYS A 70 -5.77 -1.07 -14.46
C LYS A 70 -6.65 0.06 -13.92
N GLN A 71 -6.81 0.13 -12.60
CA GLN A 71 -7.62 1.13 -11.94
C GLN A 71 -6.85 2.42 -11.62
N ILE A 72 -5.52 2.40 -11.74
CA ILE A 72 -4.68 3.57 -11.48
C ILE A 72 -4.62 4.48 -12.72
N LYS A 73 -4.80 5.78 -12.52
CA LYS A 73 -4.67 6.80 -13.56
C LYS A 73 -3.35 7.56 -13.42
N ASN A 74 -2.42 7.23 -14.33
CA ASN A 74 -1.11 7.88 -14.49
C ASN A 74 -0.19 7.78 -13.25
N THR A 75 -0.05 8.85 -12.49
CA THR A 75 0.99 8.99 -11.45
C THR A 75 0.41 8.78 -10.06
N LEU A 76 1.12 8.05 -9.23
CA LEU A 76 0.83 7.93 -7.79
C LEU A 76 1.45 9.11 -7.04
N HIS A 77 0.62 9.89 -6.36
CA HIS A 77 1.02 11.09 -5.64
C HIS A 77 0.87 10.90 -4.13
N ALA A 78 1.94 11.07 -3.36
CA ALA A 78 1.82 11.28 -1.91
C ALA A 78 1.58 12.77 -1.65
N ARG A 79 0.39 13.14 -1.21
CA ARG A 79 -0.05 14.50 -0.95
C ARG A 79 -1.05 14.59 0.19
N TYR A 80 -1.28 15.77 0.70
CA TYR A 80 -2.42 16.00 1.57
C TYR A 80 -3.73 16.03 0.77
N ALA A 81 -4.82 15.65 1.43
CA ALA A 81 -6.15 15.70 0.87
C ALA A 81 -6.54 17.14 0.49
N LYS A 82 -7.33 17.27 -0.58
CA LYS A 82 -7.97 18.52 -0.96
C LYS A 82 -9.29 18.69 -0.18
N ASP A 83 -9.85 19.89 -0.26
CA ASP A 83 -11.15 20.16 0.36
C ASP A 83 -12.25 19.26 -0.19
N LYS A 84 -13.04 18.67 0.72
CA LYS A 84 -14.18 17.82 0.37
C LYS A 84 -13.88 16.56 -0.44
N GLU A 85 -12.63 16.12 -0.50
CA GLU A 85 -12.35 14.80 -1.09
C GLU A 85 -12.98 13.69 -0.26
N ILE A 86 -13.54 12.70 -0.95
CA ILE A 86 -14.20 11.55 -0.35
C ILE A 86 -13.50 10.29 -0.82
N ILE A 87 -13.39 9.30 0.05
CA ILE A 87 -12.85 7.98 -0.28
C ILE A 87 -13.74 6.89 0.31
N THR A 88 -14.03 5.86 -0.48
CA THR A 88 -14.64 4.61 0.01
C THR A 88 -13.54 3.61 0.26
N CYS A 89 -13.35 3.27 1.52
CA CYS A 89 -12.27 2.40 2.00
C CYS A 89 -12.56 0.92 1.75
N LEU A 90 -11.53 0.07 1.84
CA LEU A 90 -11.64 -1.39 1.67
C LEU A 90 -12.61 -2.07 2.65
N ASN A 91 -12.93 -1.44 3.77
CA ASN A 91 -13.91 -1.91 4.75
C ASN A 91 -15.33 -1.35 4.53
N ASP A 92 -15.66 -0.93 3.32
CA ASP A 92 -16.93 -0.33 2.89
C ASP A 92 -17.27 1.02 3.51
N LYS A 93 -16.39 1.58 4.34
CA LYS A 93 -16.63 2.87 4.97
C LYS A 93 -16.30 4.01 4.01
N THR A 94 -17.27 4.88 3.77
CA THR A 94 -17.07 6.13 3.02
C THR A 94 -16.78 7.28 4.00
N ILE A 95 -15.69 7.99 3.77
CA ILE A 95 -15.24 9.09 4.63
C ILE A 95 -14.97 10.35 3.83
N ALA A 96 -15.32 11.49 4.41
CA ALA A 96 -14.88 12.80 3.94
C ALA A 96 -13.51 13.11 4.56
N LEU A 97 -12.55 13.44 3.72
CA LEU A 97 -11.17 13.67 4.14
C LEU A 97 -10.96 15.12 4.58
N GLU A 98 -10.30 15.29 5.71
CA GLU A 98 -9.82 16.60 6.14
C GLU A 98 -8.50 16.96 5.47
N LYS A 99 -8.23 18.26 5.26
CA LYS A 99 -7.06 18.78 4.53
C LYS A 99 -5.70 18.37 5.12
N ASP A 100 -5.66 18.01 6.39
CA ASP A 100 -4.44 17.55 7.08
C ASP A 100 -4.24 16.03 7.00
N THR A 101 -5.06 15.33 6.21
CA THR A 101 -4.95 13.88 5.98
C THR A 101 -4.03 13.60 4.82
N LEU A 102 -2.98 12.82 5.06
CA LEU A 102 -2.09 12.34 4.00
C LEU A 102 -2.79 11.24 3.19
N VAL A 103 -2.72 11.33 1.88
CA VAL A 103 -3.28 10.36 0.95
C VAL A 103 -2.25 9.93 -0.10
N ILE A 104 -2.38 8.71 -0.57
CA ILE A 104 -1.90 8.34 -1.90
C ILE A 104 -3.05 8.58 -2.85
N ALA A 105 -2.79 9.32 -3.91
CA ALA A 105 -3.76 9.69 -4.91
C ALA A 105 -3.21 9.42 -6.31
N ASP A 106 -4.10 9.23 -7.25
CA ASP A 106 -3.81 9.30 -8.68
C ASP A 106 -4.39 10.59 -9.29
N ASP A 107 -4.44 10.66 -10.62
CA ASP A 107 -4.98 11.85 -11.30
C ASP A 107 -6.51 12.02 -11.12
N ASN A 108 -7.23 10.96 -10.71
CA ASN A 108 -8.67 11.02 -10.43
C ASN A 108 -8.97 11.43 -8.98
N GLY A 109 -8.06 11.19 -8.04
CA GLY A 109 -8.30 11.50 -6.64
C GLY A 109 -7.60 10.55 -5.66
N PRO A 110 -8.00 10.54 -4.38
CA PRO A 110 -7.40 9.68 -3.37
C PRO A 110 -7.75 8.21 -3.61
N ILE A 111 -6.73 7.36 -3.59
CA ILE A 111 -6.85 5.90 -3.71
C ILE A 111 -6.43 5.16 -2.44
N SER A 112 -5.88 5.88 -1.47
CA SER A 112 -5.55 5.34 -0.15
C SER A 112 -5.47 6.49 0.87
N VAL A 113 -5.95 6.24 2.09
CA VAL A 113 -5.55 7.03 3.25
C VAL A 113 -4.18 6.53 3.65
N ALA A 114 -3.15 7.34 3.39
CA ALA A 114 -1.76 6.93 3.46
C ALA A 114 -1.39 6.32 4.81
N GLY A 115 -0.81 5.13 4.79
CA GLY A 115 -0.41 4.40 5.99
C GLY A 115 -1.56 3.85 6.84
N ILE A 116 -2.81 3.96 6.37
CA ILE A 116 -4.00 3.51 7.13
C ILE A 116 -4.76 2.45 6.34
N ILE A 117 -5.38 2.81 5.20
CA ILE A 117 -6.23 1.88 4.44
C ILE A 117 -6.34 2.30 2.96
N GLY A 118 -6.37 1.31 2.08
CA GLY A 118 -6.65 1.52 0.66
C GLY A 118 -8.12 1.78 0.35
N SER A 119 -8.40 2.20 -0.89
CA SER A 119 -9.77 2.37 -1.38
C SER A 119 -10.26 1.14 -2.14
N GLN A 120 -11.58 1.00 -2.22
CA GLN A 120 -12.23 -0.01 -3.05
C GLN A 120 -11.95 0.19 -4.55
N SER A 121 -11.81 1.44 -4.98
CA SER A 121 -11.66 1.77 -6.41
C SER A 121 -10.42 1.18 -7.07
N THR A 122 -9.39 0.87 -6.28
CA THR A 122 -8.12 0.30 -6.75
C THR A 122 -7.78 -1.04 -6.09
N ALA A 123 -8.76 -1.64 -5.41
CA ALA A 123 -8.59 -2.92 -4.74
C ALA A 123 -8.25 -4.03 -5.75
N VAL A 124 -7.32 -4.90 -5.37
CA VAL A 124 -7.06 -6.14 -6.12
C VAL A 124 -8.22 -7.11 -5.93
N ASN A 125 -8.55 -7.85 -6.98
CA ASN A 125 -9.53 -8.91 -7.01
C ASN A 125 -8.99 -10.13 -7.76
N GLU A 126 -9.80 -11.16 -7.93
CA GLU A 126 -9.37 -12.41 -8.58
C GLU A 126 -8.88 -12.18 -10.03
N ASP A 127 -9.43 -11.19 -10.73
CA ASP A 127 -9.05 -10.85 -12.12
C ASP A 127 -7.89 -9.84 -12.21
N SER A 128 -7.27 -9.47 -11.09
CA SER A 128 -6.13 -8.55 -11.07
C SER A 128 -4.85 -9.29 -11.44
N TYR A 129 -4.46 -9.22 -12.71
CA TYR A 129 -3.20 -9.79 -13.24
C TYR A 129 -2.12 -8.76 -13.52
N ASP A 130 -2.42 -7.49 -13.37
CA ASP A 130 -1.52 -6.34 -13.52
C ASP A 130 -1.62 -5.52 -12.24
N ILE A 131 -0.55 -5.48 -11.48
CA ILE A 131 -0.54 -4.93 -10.12
C ILE A 131 0.55 -3.90 -9.93
N VAL A 132 0.32 -2.97 -8.99
CA VAL A 132 1.33 -2.05 -8.49
C VAL A 132 1.51 -2.24 -7.00
N ILE A 133 2.71 -2.55 -6.57
CA ILE A 133 3.11 -2.64 -5.16
C ILE A 133 3.65 -1.28 -4.74
N GLU A 134 3.16 -0.78 -3.62
CA GLU A 134 3.64 0.44 -2.96
C GLU A 134 4.36 0.08 -1.66
N SER A 135 5.49 0.71 -1.41
CA SER A 135 6.15 0.72 -0.12
C SER A 135 6.64 2.14 0.18
N ALA A 136 6.22 2.70 1.31
CA ALA A 136 6.49 4.08 1.65
C ALA A 136 6.99 4.26 3.07
N TYR A 137 7.72 5.36 3.29
CA TYR A 137 7.95 5.90 4.62
C TYR A 137 7.03 7.11 4.83
N PHE A 138 6.13 6.99 5.79
CA PHE A 138 5.31 8.09 6.25
C PHE A 138 5.80 8.55 7.63
N ALA A 139 6.00 9.86 7.79
CA ALA A 139 6.40 10.42 9.07
C ALA A 139 5.30 10.16 10.12
N PRO A 140 5.62 9.61 11.32
CA PRO A 140 4.63 9.27 12.33
C PRO A 140 3.66 10.40 12.64
N LYS A 141 4.15 11.64 12.72
CA LYS A 141 3.33 12.84 12.98
C LYS A 141 2.23 13.09 11.95
N ALA A 142 2.40 12.60 10.72
CA ALA A 142 1.38 12.73 9.67
C ALA A 142 0.27 11.68 9.80
N ILE A 143 0.53 10.57 10.51
CA ILE A 143 -0.40 9.44 10.65
C ILE A 143 -1.08 9.42 12.04
N ILE A 144 -0.36 9.83 13.10
CA ILE A 144 -0.86 9.81 14.49
C ILE A 144 -2.25 10.46 14.58
N GLY A 145 -3.20 9.72 15.17
CA GLY A 145 -4.56 10.17 15.43
C GLY A 145 -5.50 10.15 14.23
N LYS A 146 -4.98 10.01 12.99
CA LYS A 146 -5.83 10.00 11.78
C LYS A 146 -6.68 8.74 11.70
N ALA A 147 -6.11 7.57 11.97
CA ALA A 147 -6.86 6.32 12.03
C ALA A 147 -8.01 6.41 13.05
N LYS A 148 -7.75 6.92 14.25
CA LYS A 148 -8.77 7.12 15.29
C LYS A 148 -9.86 8.12 14.84
N ARG A 149 -9.47 9.23 14.22
CA ARG A 149 -10.40 10.26 13.71
C ARG A 149 -11.47 9.66 12.80
N TYR A 150 -11.05 8.77 11.91
CA TYR A 150 -11.96 8.15 10.93
C TYR A 150 -12.52 6.80 11.40
N GLY A 151 -12.12 6.30 12.58
CA GLY A 151 -12.49 4.97 13.06
C GLY A 151 -11.95 3.85 12.15
N LEU A 152 -10.70 3.97 11.71
CA LEU A 152 -10.00 3.11 10.74
C LEU A 152 -8.73 2.51 11.36
N ASN A 153 -8.86 1.82 12.49
CA ASN A 153 -7.70 1.16 13.11
C ASN A 153 -7.27 -0.06 12.30
N THR A 154 -6.02 -0.07 11.83
CA THR A 154 -5.46 -1.15 11.02
C THR A 154 -4.06 -1.53 11.52
N GLU A 155 -3.59 -2.72 11.13
CA GLU A 155 -2.23 -3.18 11.40
C GLU A 155 -1.16 -2.25 10.77
N ALA A 156 -1.47 -1.64 9.63
CA ALA A 156 -0.61 -0.64 9.00
C ALA A 156 -0.54 0.65 9.83
N SER A 157 -1.69 1.23 10.22
CA SER A 157 -1.72 2.46 11.01
C SER A 157 -1.03 2.29 12.35
N TYR A 158 -1.18 1.13 12.98
CA TYR A 158 -0.49 0.81 14.22
C TYR A 158 1.04 0.92 14.10
N ARG A 159 1.61 0.46 12.97
CA ARG A 159 3.05 0.52 12.71
C ARG A 159 3.51 1.92 12.31
N PHE A 160 2.83 2.55 11.38
CA PHE A 160 3.21 3.89 10.91
C PHE A 160 3.10 4.97 11.99
N GLU A 161 2.13 4.88 12.89
CA GLU A 161 2.01 5.82 14.03
C GLU A 161 3.19 5.71 15.00
N ARG A 162 3.81 4.53 15.11
CA ARG A 162 4.99 4.29 15.96
C ARG A 162 6.31 4.51 15.24
N GLY A 163 6.26 4.60 13.93
CA GLY A 163 7.40 4.73 13.05
C GLY A 163 7.85 3.37 12.48
N VAL A 164 8.11 3.37 11.18
CA VAL A 164 8.77 2.28 10.46
C VAL A 164 10.21 2.67 10.15
N ASP A 165 11.06 1.71 9.87
CA ASP A 165 12.44 1.98 9.48
C ASP A 165 12.47 2.68 8.12
N TYR A 166 13.15 3.82 8.04
CA TYR A 166 13.31 4.60 6.81
C TYR A 166 14.04 3.83 5.70
N ALA A 167 14.88 2.86 6.02
CA ALA A 167 15.64 2.08 5.05
C ALA A 167 14.88 0.86 4.50
N GLN A 168 13.81 0.42 5.18
CA GLN A 168 13.17 -0.88 4.94
C GLN A 168 12.31 -0.97 3.68
N GLN A 169 11.90 0.15 3.06
CA GLN A 169 10.92 0.16 1.96
C GLN A 169 11.39 -0.65 0.75
N LYS A 170 12.68 -0.56 0.40
CA LYS A 170 13.23 -1.30 -0.75
C LYS A 170 13.22 -2.80 -0.51
N GLU A 171 13.63 -3.24 0.68
CA GLU A 171 13.64 -4.66 1.05
C GLU A 171 12.23 -5.24 1.05
N ALA A 172 11.25 -4.51 1.59
CA ALA A 172 9.86 -4.93 1.61
C ALA A 172 9.28 -5.13 0.19
N ILE A 173 9.52 -4.19 -0.73
CA ILE A 173 9.10 -4.34 -2.14
C ILE A 173 9.80 -5.55 -2.79
N GLN A 174 11.10 -5.70 -2.60
CA GLN A 174 11.85 -6.84 -3.15
C GLN A 174 11.32 -8.17 -2.63
N ARG A 175 11.02 -8.25 -1.32
CA ARG A 175 10.45 -9.45 -0.70
C ARG A 175 9.06 -9.77 -1.25
N ALA A 176 8.19 -8.78 -1.41
CA ALA A 176 6.88 -8.97 -2.02
C ALA A 176 7.00 -9.44 -3.47
N CYS A 177 7.86 -8.81 -4.28
CA CYS A 177 8.12 -9.24 -5.66
C CYS A 177 8.61 -10.68 -5.71
N GLN A 178 9.56 -11.06 -4.86
CA GLN A 178 10.07 -12.43 -4.79
C GLN A 178 8.94 -13.43 -4.55
N LEU A 179 8.11 -13.21 -3.54
CA LEU A 179 6.99 -14.11 -3.21
C LEU A 179 5.96 -14.19 -4.33
N ILE A 180 5.62 -13.05 -4.95
CA ILE A 180 4.64 -13.01 -6.04
C ILE A 180 5.17 -13.76 -7.26
N LEU A 181 6.40 -13.49 -7.69
CA LEU A 181 7.00 -14.16 -8.84
C LEU A 181 7.17 -15.68 -8.62
N GLU A 182 7.52 -16.10 -7.40
CA GLU A 182 7.69 -17.51 -7.04
C GLU A 182 6.37 -18.29 -7.08
N TYR A 183 5.28 -17.75 -6.53
CA TYR A 183 4.04 -18.48 -6.33
C TYR A 183 2.94 -18.16 -7.36
N ALA A 184 2.95 -16.99 -7.94
CA ALA A 184 1.92 -16.52 -8.88
C ALA A 184 2.49 -16.13 -10.26
N GLY A 185 3.80 -16.22 -10.44
CA GLY A 185 4.44 -15.84 -11.71
C GLY A 185 4.38 -14.33 -11.96
N GLY A 186 4.44 -13.98 -13.23
CA GLY A 186 4.46 -12.59 -13.69
C GLY A 186 5.85 -12.10 -14.03
N GLU A 187 5.93 -10.83 -14.40
CA GLU A 187 7.17 -10.14 -14.76
C GLU A 187 7.18 -8.71 -14.22
N ILE A 188 8.32 -8.27 -13.69
CA ILE A 188 8.51 -6.89 -13.25
C ILE A 188 8.69 -6.01 -14.49
N VAL A 189 7.82 -5.03 -14.66
CA VAL A 189 7.80 -4.14 -15.83
C VAL A 189 8.44 -2.80 -15.54
N THR A 190 8.19 -2.26 -14.34
CA THR A 190 8.63 -0.92 -13.96
C THR A 190 8.85 -0.83 -12.46
N THR A 191 9.90 -0.11 -12.09
CA THR A 191 10.12 0.35 -10.73
C THR A 191 10.30 1.87 -10.73
N SER A 192 9.73 2.55 -9.75
CA SER A 192 9.91 3.99 -9.56
C SER A 192 10.12 4.28 -8.08
N ALA A 193 11.06 5.16 -7.78
CA ALA A 193 11.37 5.54 -6.41
C ALA A 193 11.56 7.05 -6.30
N VAL A 194 11.00 7.64 -5.26
CA VAL A 194 11.26 9.01 -4.84
C VAL A 194 11.69 8.98 -3.39
N SER A 195 12.80 9.63 -3.07
CA SER A 195 13.33 9.73 -1.71
C SER A 195 13.78 11.14 -1.42
N TYR A 196 13.50 11.61 -0.21
CA TYR A 196 13.95 12.89 0.33
C TYR A 196 14.78 12.63 1.59
N THR A 197 16.03 13.02 1.58
CA THR A 197 16.99 12.73 2.65
C THR A 197 16.97 13.74 3.80
N HIS A 198 16.20 14.81 3.69
CA HIS A 198 16.07 15.83 4.73
C HIS A 198 14.64 15.79 5.31
N LEU A 199 14.52 15.09 6.42
CA LEU A 199 13.34 15.11 7.29
C LEU A 199 13.68 15.93 8.56
#